data_36057429c114583c0ea4df89d7aa5d86
#
_entry.id   36057429c114583c0ea4df89d7aa5d86
#
_cell.length_a   1.000
_cell.length_b   1.000
_cell.length_c   1.000
_cell.angle_alpha   90.00
_cell.angle_beta   90.00
_cell.angle_gamma   90.00
#
_symmetry.space_group_name_H-M   'P 1'
#
loop_
_entity.id
_entity.type
_entity.pdbx_description
1 polymer ?
#
loop_
_entity_poly.entity_id
_entity_poly.type
_entity_poly.pdbx_seq_one_letter_code
_entity_poly.pdbx_strand_id
1 'polypeptide(L)'
;MTQLVWISVLLILTIAWPVSEVFAQDEQPQGPVYIVQEGDTLWDIAIRFGIPWLDLARENGITDSSVLAAGDELIVPGLEGVEGVLVTEQVALGESLRSLSRRYQVPIESLIRLNHLTSPTELYQGSNLVIPQNEATLPPAKRISLSTGQSLLELAVMQGTNPWTLVAQNNIDGTWQAVPGDVLRSPGDETRDGPGALPGDILTIGIDAQPLVQGDTALIRLESDGELALTGSFLDHELTFFQVQNNNYVALQGVHAMKRPGIYPLTLRGTLADGTPFGFAQMVPVASGDFNYYELTVPEETVDPANTKPEDELWTSLPVPITEEQYWDGVFQSPVALPSPCGYTSYFGERRSYNGSAFNYFHTGLDFCYNYNNEVNEVYAPASGKVVFAGELTVRGNATMIDHGWGVYTGYMHQDEIFVKEGDWVESGQVIGTVGGTGRVNGPHLHFEVWIGGVQVDPLDWLERSYP
;
A
#
# COMPACT_ATOMS: atom_id res chain seq x y z
N MET A 1 -86.27 78.24 1.08
CA MET A 1 -86.35 76.80 1.39
C MET A 1 -85.73 76.04 0.24
N THR A 2 -84.47 75.77 0.37
CA THR A 2 -83.64 75.07 -0.66
C THR A 2 -83.15 73.78 -0.09
N GLN A 3 -83.59 72.64 -0.66
CA GLN A 3 -83.10 71.36 -0.29
C GLN A 3 -81.84 70.99 -1.12
N LEU A 4 -80.78 70.62 -0.40
CA LEU A 4 -79.55 70.09 -1.00
C LEU A 4 -79.69 68.63 -1.12
N VAL A 5 -79.51 68.15 -2.36
CA VAL A 5 -79.44 66.72 -2.70
C VAL A 5 -77.93 66.30 -2.68
N TRP A 6 -77.56 65.37 -1.84
CA TRP A 6 -76.26 64.78 -1.82
C TRP A 6 -76.23 63.57 -2.77
N ILE A 7 -75.36 63.59 -3.80
CA ILE A 7 -75.07 62.46 -4.68
C ILE A 7 -73.82 61.80 -4.12
N SER A 8 -73.98 60.61 -3.59
CA SER A 8 -72.84 59.74 -3.18
C SER A 8 -72.29 58.99 -4.40
N VAL A 9 -71.06 59.32 -4.80
CA VAL A 9 -70.32 58.64 -5.80
C VAL A 9 -69.57 57.43 -5.12
N LEU A 10 -69.99 56.21 -5.46
CA LEU A 10 -69.34 54.97 -4.98
C LEU A 10 -68.11 54.68 -5.86
N LEU A 11 -66.89 54.88 -5.32
CA LEU A 11 -65.63 54.59 -5.98
C LEU A 11 -65.34 53.07 -5.78
N ILE A 12 -65.48 52.22 -6.79
CA ILE A 12 -65.09 50.78 -6.74
C ILE A 12 -63.60 50.75 -6.99
N LEU A 13 -62.83 50.49 -5.93
CA LEU A 13 -61.41 50.22 -6.02
C LEU A 13 -61.20 48.72 -6.39
N THR A 14 -60.86 48.45 -7.64
CA THR A 14 -60.44 47.10 -8.06
C THR A 14 -59.00 46.89 -7.62
N ILE A 15 -58.83 46.14 -6.52
CA ILE A 15 -57.51 45.68 -6.10
C ILE A 15 -57.13 44.53 -7.05
N ALA A 16 -56.25 44.83 -8.01
CA ALA A 16 -55.57 43.80 -8.79
C ALA A 16 -54.49 43.19 -7.87
N TRP A 17 -54.74 41.98 -7.42
CA TRP A 17 -53.66 41.19 -6.80
C TRP A 17 -52.70 40.76 -7.90
N PRO A 18 -51.39 40.95 -7.72
CA PRO A 18 -50.44 40.36 -8.62
C PRO A 18 -50.54 38.82 -8.46
N VAL A 19 -50.84 38.11 -9.54
CA VAL A 19 -50.63 36.68 -9.62
C VAL A 19 -49.13 36.52 -9.64
N SER A 20 -48.56 36.19 -8.49
CA SER A 20 -47.17 35.67 -8.45
C SER A 20 -47.18 34.37 -9.26
N GLU A 21 -46.51 34.39 -10.39
CA GLU A 21 -46.10 33.16 -11.06
C GLU A 21 -45.23 32.42 -10.03
N VAL A 22 -45.76 31.38 -9.48
CA VAL A 22 -44.97 30.39 -8.75
C VAL A 22 -44.11 29.72 -9.85
N PHE A 23 -42.86 30.21 -9.98
CA PHE A 23 -41.86 29.43 -10.67
C PHE A 23 -41.80 28.11 -9.91
N ALA A 24 -42.10 27.03 -10.56
CA ALA A 24 -41.77 25.69 -10.07
C ALA A 24 -40.29 25.79 -9.70
N GLN A 25 -39.97 25.70 -8.38
CA GLN A 25 -38.63 25.37 -7.98
C GLN A 25 -38.37 24.05 -8.69
N ASP A 26 -37.36 24.02 -9.58
CA ASP A 26 -36.78 22.78 -10.04
C ASP A 26 -36.50 21.99 -8.74
N GLU A 27 -37.26 20.94 -8.50
CA GLU A 27 -36.96 20.00 -7.43
C GLU A 27 -35.53 19.51 -7.71
N GLN A 28 -34.58 19.99 -6.89
CA GLN A 28 -33.23 19.46 -6.96
C GLN A 28 -33.32 17.94 -6.75
N PRO A 29 -32.57 17.15 -7.54
CA PRO A 29 -32.61 15.72 -7.45
C PRO A 29 -32.41 15.26 -6.00
N GLN A 30 -33.33 14.46 -5.47
CA GLN A 30 -33.31 13.98 -4.09
C GLN A 30 -32.34 12.80 -3.94
N GLY A 31 -31.06 13.01 -4.20
CA GLY A 31 -30.03 11.98 -4.07
C GLY A 31 -28.74 12.40 -4.77
N PRO A 32 -27.65 11.68 -4.51
CA PRO A 32 -26.40 11.91 -5.21
C PRO A 32 -26.50 11.44 -6.67
N VAL A 33 -25.70 12.07 -7.52
CA VAL A 33 -25.64 11.78 -8.94
C VAL A 33 -24.45 10.87 -9.23
N TYR A 34 -24.70 9.76 -9.94
CA TYR A 34 -23.66 8.88 -10.46
C TYR A 34 -23.45 9.15 -11.95
N ILE A 35 -22.21 9.36 -12.36
CA ILE A 35 -21.83 9.49 -13.78
C ILE A 35 -21.49 8.10 -14.31
N VAL A 36 -22.24 7.64 -15.28
CA VAL A 36 -22.09 6.32 -15.93
C VAL A 36 -20.70 6.20 -16.54
N GLN A 37 -19.99 5.13 -16.24
CA GLN A 37 -18.68 4.83 -16.80
C GLN A 37 -18.80 3.91 -18.03
N GLU A 38 -17.74 3.88 -18.85
CA GLU A 38 -17.68 2.97 -19.98
C GLU A 38 -17.76 1.49 -19.51
N GLY A 39 -18.72 0.75 -20.06
CA GLY A 39 -18.98 -0.64 -19.68
C GLY A 39 -19.96 -0.84 -18.52
N ASP A 40 -20.41 0.22 -17.86
CA ASP A 40 -21.45 0.12 -16.85
C ASP A 40 -22.79 -0.32 -17.46
N THR A 41 -23.52 -1.16 -16.73
CA THR A 41 -24.92 -1.44 -17.01
C THR A 41 -25.79 -0.94 -15.86
N LEU A 42 -27.06 -0.66 -16.14
CA LEU A 42 -28.00 -0.25 -15.10
C LEU A 42 -28.09 -1.28 -13.95
N TRP A 43 -27.92 -2.57 -14.29
CA TRP A 43 -27.88 -3.66 -13.32
C TRP A 43 -26.62 -3.60 -12.42
N ASP A 44 -25.45 -3.40 -13.01
CA ASP A 44 -24.19 -3.33 -12.25
C ASP A 44 -24.17 -2.11 -11.32
N ILE A 45 -24.68 -0.96 -11.81
CA ILE A 45 -24.82 0.26 -10.99
C ILE A 45 -25.77 0.00 -9.82
N ALA A 46 -26.92 -0.63 -10.06
CA ALA A 46 -27.90 -0.95 -9.02
C ALA A 46 -27.31 -1.90 -7.96
N ILE A 47 -26.54 -2.93 -8.38
CA ILE A 47 -25.82 -3.83 -7.46
C ILE A 47 -24.79 -3.05 -6.66
N ARG A 48 -24.00 -2.18 -7.31
CA ARG A 48 -22.95 -1.36 -6.67
C ARG A 48 -23.52 -0.52 -5.52
N PHE A 49 -24.72 0.02 -5.67
CA PHE A 49 -25.37 0.84 -4.64
C PHE A 49 -26.38 0.08 -3.77
N GLY A 50 -26.53 -1.23 -3.97
CA GLY A 50 -27.41 -2.07 -3.16
C GLY A 50 -28.89 -1.73 -3.30
N ILE A 51 -29.31 -1.22 -4.46
CA ILE A 51 -30.68 -0.81 -4.75
C ILE A 51 -31.32 -1.70 -5.83
N PRO A 52 -32.64 -1.90 -5.84
CA PRO A 52 -33.30 -2.58 -6.93
C PRO A 52 -33.12 -1.81 -8.25
N TRP A 53 -32.69 -2.49 -9.32
CA TRP A 53 -32.49 -1.84 -10.61
C TRP A 53 -33.75 -1.14 -11.16
N LEU A 54 -34.93 -1.65 -10.82
CA LEU A 54 -36.22 -1.03 -11.19
C LEU A 54 -36.44 0.33 -10.49
N ASP A 55 -35.96 0.48 -9.27
CA ASP A 55 -36.04 1.74 -8.53
C ASP A 55 -35.10 2.76 -9.14
N LEU A 56 -33.85 2.35 -9.49
CA LEU A 56 -32.90 3.18 -10.22
C LEU A 56 -33.47 3.61 -11.59
N ALA A 57 -34.05 2.67 -12.35
CA ALA A 57 -34.67 2.95 -13.64
C ALA A 57 -35.81 3.96 -13.51
N ARG A 58 -36.71 3.75 -12.54
CA ARG A 58 -37.87 4.60 -12.29
C ARG A 58 -37.48 6.02 -11.91
N GLU A 59 -36.51 6.17 -11.02
CA GLU A 59 -36.04 7.48 -10.56
C GLU A 59 -35.46 8.32 -11.71
N ASN A 60 -34.80 7.63 -12.65
CA ASN A 60 -34.15 8.28 -13.79
C ASN A 60 -34.98 8.27 -15.08
N GLY A 61 -36.25 7.82 -15.02
CA GLY A 61 -37.13 7.79 -16.20
C GLY A 61 -36.66 6.82 -17.30
N ILE A 62 -35.83 5.83 -16.97
CA ILE A 62 -35.26 4.88 -17.92
C ILE A 62 -36.27 3.77 -18.18
N THR A 63 -36.81 3.71 -19.39
CA THR A 63 -37.74 2.65 -19.84
C THR A 63 -37.06 1.53 -20.63
N ASP A 64 -35.87 1.80 -21.16
CA ASP A 64 -35.04 0.85 -21.91
C ASP A 64 -33.58 0.98 -21.45
N SER A 65 -33.09 -0.04 -20.80
CA SER A 65 -31.71 -0.08 -20.27
C SER A 65 -30.62 -0.12 -21.36
N SER A 66 -30.97 -0.37 -22.60
CA SER A 66 -30.03 -0.38 -23.73
C SER A 66 -29.62 1.04 -24.19
N VAL A 67 -30.24 2.08 -23.65
CA VAL A 67 -29.98 3.49 -23.98
C VAL A 67 -28.92 4.13 -23.08
N LEU A 68 -28.45 3.44 -22.00
CA LEU A 68 -27.49 3.98 -21.09
C LEU A 68 -26.11 4.17 -21.76
N ALA A 69 -25.59 5.40 -21.71
CA ALA A 69 -24.29 5.75 -22.28
C ALA A 69 -23.32 6.26 -21.24
N ALA A 70 -22.02 6.06 -21.47
CA ALA A 70 -20.98 6.66 -20.64
C ALA A 70 -21.12 8.20 -20.63
N GLY A 71 -21.09 8.79 -19.44
CA GLY A 71 -21.33 10.22 -19.21
C GLY A 71 -22.77 10.57 -18.85
N ASP A 72 -23.72 9.63 -18.94
CA ASP A 72 -25.08 9.89 -18.44
C ASP A 72 -25.08 10.10 -16.94
N GLU A 73 -25.91 11.00 -16.45
CA GLU A 73 -26.10 11.28 -15.04
C GLU A 73 -27.29 10.51 -14.49
N LEU A 74 -27.06 9.71 -13.44
CA LEU A 74 -28.09 8.94 -12.77
C LEU A 74 -28.25 9.39 -11.33
N ILE A 75 -29.47 9.76 -10.93
CA ILE A 75 -29.81 9.94 -9.52
C ILE A 75 -29.88 8.58 -8.85
N VAL A 76 -29.14 8.40 -7.77
CA VAL A 76 -29.11 7.14 -7.00
C VAL A 76 -30.10 7.25 -5.84
N PRO A 77 -31.27 6.58 -5.89
CA PRO A 77 -32.27 6.64 -4.82
C PRO A 77 -31.82 5.90 -3.55
N GLY A 78 -32.46 6.21 -2.41
CA GLY A 78 -32.19 5.52 -1.13
C GLY A 78 -30.91 5.99 -0.41
N LEU A 79 -30.29 7.07 -0.89
CA LEU A 79 -29.13 7.69 -0.26
C LEU A 79 -29.47 9.10 0.26
N GLU A 80 -30.61 9.20 0.98
CA GLU A 80 -31.06 10.49 1.53
C GLU A 80 -30.00 11.10 2.43
N GLY A 81 -29.77 12.40 2.27
CA GLY A 81 -28.76 13.16 2.99
C GLY A 81 -27.33 13.04 2.45
N VAL A 82 -27.15 12.37 1.31
CA VAL A 82 -25.93 12.41 0.50
C VAL A 82 -26.20 13.30 -0.71
N GLU A 83 -25.39 14.33 -0.91
CA GLU A 83 -25.49 15.27 -2.04
C GLU A 83 -24.17 15.30 -2.81
N GLY A 84 -24.24 15.62 -4.10
CA GLY A 84 -23.09 15.78 -4.99
C GLY A 84 -22.92 14.64 -6.00
N VAL A 85 -21.84 14.72 -6.76
CA VAL A 85 -21.50 13.73 -7.79
C VAL A 85 -20.71 12.59 -7.15
N LEU A 86 -21.17 11.36 -7.36
CA LEU A 86 -20.48 10.15 -6.90
C LEU A 86 -19.30 9.86 -7.82
N VAL A 87 -18.10 9.90 -7.26
CA VAL A 87 -16.85 9.53 -7.95
C VAL A 87 -16.22 8.33 -7.25
N THR A 88 -15.48 7.55 -8.03
CA THR A 88 -14.70 6.43 -7.47
C THR A 88 -13.25 6.86 -7.32
N GLU A 89 -12.74 6.83 -6.10
CA GLU A 89 -11.35 7.17 -5.77
C GLU A 89 -10.62 5.92 -5.25
N GLN A 90 -9.35 5.79 -5.58
CA GLN A 90 -8.51 4.76 -4.96
C GLN A 90 -7.97 5.27 -3.62
N VAL A 91 -8.11 4.44 -2.59
CA VAL A 91 -7.60 4.75 -1.27
C VAL A 91 -6.08 4.73 -1.27
N ALA A 92 -5.46 5.88 -1.09
CA ALA A 92 -4.01 6.00 -1.00
C ALA A 92 -3.47 5.45 0.33
N LEU A 93 -2.19 5.09 0.36
CA LEU A 93 -1.49 4.84 1.63
C LEU A 93 -1.43 6.15 2.43
N GLY A 94 -1.67 6.06 3.73
CA GLY A 94 -1.76 7.24 4.60
C GLY A 94 -3.17 7.79 4.77
N GLU A 95 -4.19 7.10 4.27
CA GLU A 95 -5.58 7.47 4.44
C GLU A 95 -6.31 6.56 5.44
N SER A 96 -7.31 7.11 6.08
CA SER A 96 -8.28 6.41 6.92
C SER A 96 -9.69 6.88 6.61
N LEU A 97 -10.70 6.15 7.08
CA LEU A 97 -12.09 6.58 6.89
C LEU A 97 -12.35 7.97 7.50
N ARG A 98 -11.70 8.29 8.63
CA ARG A 98 -11.78 9.61 9.27
C ARG A 98 -11.11 10.71 8.44
N SER A 99 -9.93 10.43 7.87
CA SER A 99 -9.24 11.42 7.03
C SER A 99 -10.00 11.70 5.74
N LEU A 100 -10.58 10.66 5.12
CA LEU A 100 -11.41 10.81 3.91
C LEU A 100 -12.71 11.56 4.22
N SER A 101 -13.39 11.24 5.33
CA SER A 101 -14.56 12.00 5.79
C SER A 101 -14.25 13.49 5.94
N ARG A 102 -13.11 13.83 6.56
CA ARG A 102 -12.66 15.22 6.76
C ARG A 102 -12.24 15.88 5.44
N ARG A 103 -11.56 15.14 4.56
CA ARG A 103 -11.10 15.66 3.26
C ARG A 103 -12.27 16.01 2.35
N TYR A 104 -13.26 15.13 2.25
CA TYR A 104 -14.40 15.28 1.34
C TYR A 104 -15.62 15.92 2.01
N GLN A 105 -15.56 16.23 3.32
CA GLN A 105 -16.67 16.77 4.10
C GLN A 105 -17.93 15.90 4.05
N VAL A 106 -17.75 14.59 4.04
CA VAL A 106 -18.81 13.59 4.00
C VAL A 106 -18.87 12.87 5.35
N PRO A 107 -20.05 12.75 5.99
CA PRO A 107 -20.18 11.97 7.22
C PRO A 107 -19.67 10.52 7.06
N ILE A 108 -18.99 10.03 8.09
CA ILE A 108 -18.42 8.66 8.08
C ILE A 108 -19.50 7.62 7.79
N GLU A 109 -20.67 7.78 8.38
CA GLU A 109 -21.84 6.90 8.21
C GLU A 109 -22.31 6.86 6.75
N SER A 110 -22.21 8.00 6.04
CA SER A 110 -22.54 8.08 4.61
C SER A 110 -21.50 7.35 3.76
N LEU A 111 -20.20 7.49 4.07
CA LEU A 111 -19.13 6.75 3.39
C LEU A 111 -19.27 5.23 3.62
N ILE A 112 -19.56 4.81 4.86
CA ILE A 112 -19.80 3.41 5.21
C ILE A 112 -20.98 2.85 4.40
N ARG A 113 -22.10 3.57 4.38
CA ARG A 113 -23.31 3.14 3.67
C ARG A 113 -23.12 3.06 2.16
N LEU A 114 -22.51 4.10 1.55
CA LEU A 114 -22.23 4.16 0.12
C LEU A 114 -21.35 3.00 -0.35
N ASN A 115 -20.41 2.57 0.47
CA ASN A 115 -19.41 1.57 0.12
C ASN A 115 -19.67 0.21 0.77
N HIS A 116 -20.82 0.06 1.45
CA HIS A 116 -21.20 -1.19 2.16
C HIS A 116 -20.12 -1.70 3.12
N LEU A 117 -19.33 -0.79 3.72
CA LEU A 117 -18.25 -1.18 4.62
C LEU A 117 -18.81 -1.79 5.89
N THR A 118 -18.38 -3.00 6.23
CA THR A 118 -18.76 -3.73 7.45
C THR A 118 -17.63 -3.68 8.49
N SER A 119 -16.41 -3.41 8.04
CA SER A 119 -15.21 -3.29 8.87
C SER A 119 -14.27 -2.20 8.34
N PRO A 120 -13.55 -1.48 9.22
CA PRO A 120 -12.49 -0.55 8.81
C PRO A 120 -11.38 -1.22 7.99
N THR A 121 -11.20 -2.53 8.11
CA THR A 121 -10.19 -3.29 7.38
C THR A 121 -10.53 -3.46 5.89
N GLU A 122 -11.76 -3.20 5.49
CA GLU A 122 -12.18 -3.18 4.08
C GLU A 122 -11.69 -1.93 3.34
N LEU A 123 -11.25 -0.91 4.08
CA LEU A 123 -10.58 0.27 3.56
C LEU A 123 -9.07 0.01 3.51
N TYR A 124 -8.63 -0.75 2.52
CA TYR A 124 -7.21 -1.05 2.32
C TYR A 124 -6.63 -0.20 1.19
N GLN A 125 -5.32 -0.07 1.16
CA GLN A 125 -4.60 0.64 0.12
C GLN A 125 -4.94 0.10 -1.28
N GLY A 126 -5.30 0.99 -2.21
CA GLY A 126 -5.70 0.62 -3.57
C GLY A 126 -7.16 0.16 -3.70
N SER A 127 -7.93 0.05 -2.58
CA SER A 127 -9.35 -0.23 -2.67
C SER A 127 -10.10 0.95 -3.31
N ASN A 128 -11.11 0.64 -4.11
CA ASN A 128 -11.98 1.65 -4.69
C ASN A 128 -13.01 2.10 -3.66
N LEU A 129 -13.14 3.40 -3.45
CA LEU A 129 -14.12 4.02 -2.57
C LEU A 129 -14.99 4.99 -3.37
N VAL A 130 -16.30 4.83 -3.27
CA VAL A 130 -17.26 5.79 -3.83
C VAL A 130 -17.42 6.95 -2.86
N ILE A 131 -17.18 8.16 -3.33
CA ILE A 131 -17.20 9.39 -2.54
C ILE A 131 -18.09 10.40 -3.24
N PRO A 132 -19.05 11.05 -2.54
CA PRO A 132 -19.78 12.18 -3.09
C PRO A 132 -18.88 13.42 -3.07
N GLN A 133 -18.65 14.01 -4.22
CA GLN A 133 -17.91 15.26 -4.38
C GLN A 133 -18.88 16.40 -4.69
N ASN A 134 -18.75 17.48 -3.93
CA ASN A 134 -19.45 18.72 -4.15
C ASN A 134 -18.49 19.73 -4.81
N GLU A 135 -19.01 20.64 -5.63
CA GLU A 135 -18.21 21.72 -6.25
C GLU A 135 -17.62 22.73 -5.25
N ALA A 136 -17.98 22.63 -3.97
CA ALA A 136 -17.48 23.50 -2.94
C ALA A 136 -15.97 23.30 -2.73
N THR A 137 -15.17 24.30 -3.12
CA THR A 137 -13.74 24.33 -2.78
C THR A 137 -13.59 24.48 -1.27
N LEU A 138 -12.97 23.47 -0.65
CA LEU A 138 -12.63 23.56 0.76
C LEU A 138 -11.59 24.68 0.99
N PRO A 139 -11.71 25.41 2.10
CA PRO A 139 -10.70 26.40 2.45
C PRO A 139 -9.34 25.72 2.67
N PRO A 140 -8.21 26.39 2.35
CA PRO A 140 -6.89 25.88 2.64
C PRO A 140 -6.77 25.49 4.11
N ALA A 141 -6.16 24.33 4.35
CA ALA A 141 -6.04 23.80 5.70
C ALA A 141 -4.73 23.02 5.86
N LYS A 142 -4.11 23.16 7.03
CA LYS A 142 -3.00 22.34 7.46
C LYS A 142 -3.48 21.16 8.31
N ARG A 143 -2.70 20.07 8.30
CA ARG A 143 -2.94 18.89 9.14
C ARG A 143 -2.28 19.09 10.49
N ILE A 144 -3.03 18.87 11.57
CA ILE A 144 -2.57 18.99 12.96
C ILE A 144 -2.98 17.76 13.73
N SER A 145 -2.14 17.29 14.64
CA SER A 145 -2.42 16.09 15.45
C SER A 145 -2.97 16.47 16.82
N LEU A 146 -3.99 15.75 17.28
CA LEU A 146 -4.50 15.83 18.63
C LEU A 146 -3.71 14.85 19.52
N SER A 147 -2.88 15.38 20.39
CA SER A 147 -2.02 14.58 21.28
C SER A 147 -2.79 13.95 22.44
N THR A 148 -2.22 12.88 23.01
CA THR A 148 -2.79 12.25 24.21
C THR A 148 -2.82 13.24 25.39
N GLY A 149 -4.00 13.35 26.03
CA GLY A 149 -4.23 14.29 27.14
C GLY A 149 -4.56 15.72 26.71
N GLN A 150 -4.48 16.04 25.41
CA GLN A 150 -4.86 17.33 24.85
C GLN A 150 -6.35 17.36 24.49
N SER A 151 -7.01 18.45 24.81
CA SER A 151 -8.38 18.71 24.36
C SER A 151 -8.41 19.47 23.03
N LEU A 152 -9.51 19.36 22.29
CA LEU A 152 -9.69 20.12 21.04
C LEU A 152 -9.68 21.65 21.33
N LEU A 153 -10.11 22.09 22.51
CA LEU A 153 -10.03 23.49 22.92
C LEU A 153 -8.57 23.96 23.04
N GLU A 154 -7.74 23.19 23.72
CA GLU A 154 -6.31 23.51 23.85
C GLU A 154 -5.62 23.51 22.49
N LEU A 155 -5.91 22.51 21.64
CA LEU A 155 -5.40 22.48 20.28
C LEU A 155 -5.82 23.72 19.47
N ALA A 156 -7.10 24.13 19.57
CA ALA A 156 -7.60 25.33 18.90
C ALA A 156 -6.85 26.59 19.36
N VAL A 157 -6.65 26.75 20.68
CA VAL A 157 -5.88 27.86 21.24
C VAL A 157 -4.45 27.89 20.73
N MET A 158 -3.76 26.71 20.72
CA MET A 158 -2.40 26.60 20.20
C MET A 158 -2.31 26.95 18.71
N GLN A 159 -3.33 26.62 17.93
CA GLN A 159 -3.41 26.94 16.50
C GLN A 159 -3.95 28.37 16.22
N GLY A 160 -4.24 29.16 17.26
CA GLY A 160 -4.80 30.52 17.10
C GLY A 160 -6.18 30.54 16.43
N THR A 161 -6.95 29.46 16.57
CA THR A 161 -8.27 29.31 15.94
C THR A 161 -9.38 29.07 16.98
N ASN A 162 -10.64 29.07 16.52
CA ASN A 162 -11.80 28.77 17.34
C ASN A 162 -12.09 27.24 17.31
N PRO A 163 -12.40 26.58 18.45
CA PRO A 163 -12.73 25.14 18.46
C PRO A 163 -13.93 24.80 17.55
N TRP A 164 -14.91 25.67 17.39
CA TRP A 164 -16.02 25.45 16.46
C TRP A 164 -15.60 25.51 14.98
N THR A 165 -14.57 26.27 14.66
CA THR A 165 -13.95 26.26 13.33
C THR A 165 -13.31 24.91 13.05
N LEU A 166 -12.58 24.35 14.04
CA LEU A 166 -12.02 22.99 13.90
C LEU A 166 -13.13 21.95 13.77
N VAL A 167 -14.21 22.05 14.56
CA VAL A 167 -15.37 21.16 14.45
C VAL A 167 -15.95 21.19 13.02
N ALA A 168 -16.22 22.38 12.48
CA ALA A 168 -16.80 22.55 11.15
C ALA A 168 -15.87 22.05 10.02
N GLN A 169 -14.57 22.37 10.10
CA GLN A 169 -13.59 21.93 9.07
C GLN A 169 -13.34 20.42 9.06
N ASN A 170 -13.68 19.72 10.13
CA ASN A 170 -13.44 18.31 10.27
C ASN A 170 -14.71 17.45 10.18
N ASN A 171 -15.84 18.07 9.87
CA ASN A 171 -17.14 17.39 9.76
C ASN A 171 -17.44 16.52 10.99
N ILE A 172 -17.25 17.10 12.19
CA ILE A 172 -17.56 16.46 13.48
C ILE A 172 -18.64 17.24 14.21
N ASP A 173 -19.52 16.55 14.95
CA ASP A 173 -20.68 17.19 15.62
C ASP A 173 -20.29 18.01 16.85
N GLY A 174 -19.10 17.77 17.39
CA GLY A 174 -18.61 18.50 18.55
C GLY A 174 -17.21 18.09 18.99
N THR A 175 -16.69 18.84 19.95
CA THR A 175 -15.31 18.64 20.46
C THR A 175 -15.06 17.27 21.08
N TRP A 176 -16.11 16.55 21.46
CA TRP A 176 -16.05 15.21 22.07
C TRP A 176 -15.83 14.07 21.05
N GLN A 177 -16.00 14.32 19.74
CA GLN A 177 -15.75 13.31 18.71
C GLN A 177 -14.28 13.22 18.28
N ALA A 178 -13.50 14.25 18.57
CA ALA A 178 -12.05 14.20 18.33
C ALA A 178 -11.37 13.39 19.44
N VAL A 179 -10.58 12.41 19.05
CA VAL A 179 -9.88 11.52 19.98
C VAL A 179 -8.36 11.67 19.83
N PRO A 180 -7.58 11.39 20.89
CA PRO A 180 -6.13 11.41 20.82
C PRO A 180 -5.61 10.55 19.66
N GLY A 181 -4.66 11.09 18.90
CA GLY A 181 -4.14 10.48 17.68
C GLY A 181 -4.87 10.88 16.40
N ASP A 182 -6.00 11.58 16.49
CA ASP A 182 -6.68 12.13 15.32
C ASP A 182 -5.82 13.20 14.65
N VAL A 183 -5.74 13.13 13.33
CA VAL A 183 -5.22 14.19 12.47
C VAL A 183 -6.38 15.05 11.99
N LEU A 184 -6.37 16.31 12.34
CA LEU A 184 -7.43 17.26 12.06
C LEU A 184 -6.97 18.31 11.03
N ARG A 185 -7.92 18.84 10.29
CA ARG A 185 -7.73 19.99 9.41
C ARG A 185 -7.92 21.29 10.23
N SER A 186 -6.96 22.18 10.15
CA SER A 186 -7.00 23.51 10.79
C SER A 186 -6.80 24.60 9.74
N PRO A 187 -7.39 25.80 9.91
CA PRO A 187 -7.11 26.91 9.01
C PRO A 187 -5.61 27.13 8.83
N GLY A 188 -5.17 27.33 7.59
CA GLY A 188 -3.76 27.55 7.26
C GLY A 188 -3.56 27.66 5.77
N ASP A 189 -2.40 28.16 5.36
CA ASP A 189 -2.07 28.40 3.96
C ASP A 189 -1.44 27.18 3.25
N GLU A 190 -1.44 26.03 3.91
CA GLU A 190 -0.86 24.83 3.31
C GLU A 190 -1.76 24.27 2.20
N THR A 191 -1.21 24.30 1.00
CA THR A 191 -1.82 23.71 -0.21
C THR A 191 -1.40 22.25 -0.45
N ARG A 192 -0.66 21.64 0.50
CA ARG A 192 -0.11 20.30 0.33
C ARG A 192 -1.17 19.24 0.67
N ASP A 193 -1.57 18.49 -0.34
CA ASP A 193 -2.35 17.26 -0.20
C ASP A 193 -1.41 16.10 0.21
N GLY A 194 -1.17 16.01 1.51
CA GLY A 194 -0.43 14.88 2.07
C GLY A 194 -1.36 13.77 2.58
N PRO A 195 -0.79 12.68 3.15
CA PRO A 195 -1.53 11.56 3.71
C PRO A 195 -2.41 12.01 4.88
N GLY A 196 -3.74 11.95 4.70
CA GLY A 196 -4.71 12.60 5.59
C GLY A 196 -4.77 12.04 7.01
N ALA A 197 -4.33 10.79 7.22
CA ALA A 197 -4.29 10.14 8.53
C ALA A 197 -2.95 10.31 9.26
N LEU A 198 -1.99 11.04 8.67
CA LEU A 198 -0.68 11.30 9.25
C LEU A 198 -0.48 12.80 9.53
N PRO A 199 0.33 13.18 10.54
CA PRO A 199 0.62 14.57 10.87
C PRO A 199 1.09 15.39 9.68
N GLY A 200 0.93 16.72 9.74
CA GLY A 200 1.33 17.65 8.69
C GLY A 200 2.81 17.58 8.32
N ASP A 201 3.65 17.28 9.30
CA ASP A 201 5.09 17.08 9.13
C ASP A 201 5.45 15.91 8.18
N ILE A 202 4.54 14.94 7.99
CA ILE A 202 4.73 13.84 7.04
C ILE A 202 4.13 14.27 5.70
N LEU A 203 5.00 14.49 4.72
CA LEU A 203 4.63 15.03 3.41
C LEU A 203 4.08 13.95 2.49
N THR A 204 4.77 12.82 2.42
CA THR A 204 4.38 11.68 1.59
C THR A 204 4.63 10.36 2.29
N ILE A 205 3.85 9.34 1.93
CA ILE A 205 4.09 7.95 2.24
C ILE A 205 3.67 7.10 1.05
N GLY A 206 4.43 6.06 0.74
CA GLY A 206 4.12 5.15 -0.36
C GLY A 206 4.77 3.79 -0.19
N ILE A 207 4.26 2.81 -0.92
CA ILE A 207 4.89 1.50 -1.15
C ILE A 207 5.09 1.38 -2.65
N ASP A 208 6.32 1.10 -3.08
CA ASP A 208 6.63 0.81 -4.47
C ASP A 208 6.09 -0.59 -4.82
N ALA A 209 5.66 -0.77 -6.06
CA ALA A 209 4.98 -1.96 -6.58
C ALA A 209 3.60 -2.22 -5.93
N GLN A 210 2.55 -2.11 -6.73
CA GLN A 210 1.17 -2.35 -6.29
C GLN A 210 0.37 -3.05 -7.38
N PRO A 211 -0.33 -4.12 -7.02
CA PRO A 211 -0.30 -4.79 -5.71
C PRO A 211 1.07 -5.41 -5.43
N LEU A 212 1.44 -5.54 -4.14
CA LEU A 212 2.55 -6.39 -3.74
C LEU A 212 2.22 -7.85 -4.06
N VAL A 213 3.21 -8.59 -4.52
CA VAL A 213 3.07 -9.99 -4.89
C VAL A 213 3.98 -10.85 -3.99
N GLN A 214 3.62 -12.10 -3.79
CA GLN A 214 4.52 -13.08 -3.14
C GLN A 214 5.88 -13.10 -3.84
N GLY A 215 6.95 -12.90 -3.10
CA GLY A 215 8.32 -12.82 -3.62
C GLY A 215 8.85 -11.40 -3.78
N ASP A 216 8.00 -10.39 -3.77
CA ASP A 216 8.43 -8.98 -3.91
C ASP A 216 9.24 -8.47 -2.72
N THR A 217 9.99 -7.43 -2.97
CA THR A 217 10.52 -6.53 -1.94
C THR A 217 9.58 -5.34 -1.77
N ALA A 218 8.89 -5.27 -0.63
CA ALA A 218 8.11 -4.10 -0.26
C ALA A 218 9.07 -2.96 0.14
N LEU A 219 9.13 -1.91 -0.68
CA LEU A 219 9.88 -0.70 -0.41
C LEU A 219 8.92 0.38 0.08
N ILE A 220 8.97 0.69 1.37
CA ILE A 220 8.17 1.73 2.01
C ILE A 220 8.98 3.00 2.05
N ARG A 221 8.44 4.08 1.47
CA ARG A 221 9.05 5.41 1.44
C ARG A 221 8.23 6.39 2.26
N LEU A 222 8.91 7.26 2.99
CA LEU A 222 8.29 8.33 3.74
C LEU A 222 9.15 9.59 3.63
N GLU A 223 8.52 10.72 3.33
CA GLU A 223 9.15 12.06 3.32
C GLU A 223 8.55 12.91 4.41
N SER A 224 9.38 13.70 5.13
CA SER A 224 8.94 14.59 6.18
C SER A 224 9.58 15.96 6.11
N ASP A 225 8.96 16.95 6.76
CA ASP A 225 9.52 18.32 6.89
C ASP A 225 10.66 18.39 7.92
N GLY A 226 10.73 17.41 8.85
CA GLY A 226 11.70 17.38 9.94
C GLY A 226 12.22 15.96 10.20
N GLU A 227 13.17 15.88 11.10
CA GLU A 227 13.71 14.61 11.58
C GLU A 227 12.65 13.81 12.35
N LEU A 228 12.57 12.52 12.10
CA LEU A 228 11.61 11.61 12.74
C LEU A 228 12.33 10.45 13.40
N ALA A 229 11.83 10.02 14.56
CA ALA A 229 12.11 8.68 15.05
C ALA A 229 10.97 7.75 14.60
N LEU A 230 11.29 6.77 13.77
CA LEU A 230 10.31 5.89 13.12
C LEU A 230 10.52 4.43 13.52
N THR A 231 9.42 3.74 13.77
CA THR A 231 9.32 2.29 13.87
C THR A 231 8.04 1.83 13.17
N GLY A 232 7.97 0.56 12.82
CA GLY A 232 6.77 0.01 12.19
C GLY A 232 6.78 -1.50 12.17
N SER A 233 5.72 -2.09 11.65
CA SER A 233 5.67 -3.52 11.37
C SER A 233 4.88 -3.79 10.10
N PHE A 234 5.29 -4.81 9.36
CA PHE A 234 4.58 -5.29 8.18
C PHE A 234 4.85 -6.79 7.99
N LEU A 235 3.83 -7.55 7.59
CA LEU A 235 3.91 -9.00 7.33
C LEU A 235 4.48 -9.82 8.50
N ASP A 236 4.18 -9.41 9.73
CA ASP A 236 4.67 -10.02 10.99
C ASP A 236 6.16 -9.74 11.30
N HIS A 237 6.79 -8.81 10.57
CA HIS A 237 8.18 -8.36 10.80
C HIS A 237 8.20 -6.90 11.27
N GLU A 238 9.15 -6.58 12.16
CA GLU A 238 9.47 -5.21 12.54
C GLU A 238 10.19 -4.51 11.37
N LEU A 239 9.83 -3.26 11.12
CA LEU A 239 10.46 -2.43 10.08
C LEU A 239 11.55 -1.55 10.68
N THR A 240 12.73 -1.61 10.07
CA THR A 240 13.79 -0.64 10.32
C THR A 240 13.76 0.43 9.25
N PHE A 241 13.65 1.69 9.66
CA PHE A 241 13.66 2.83 8.74
C PHE A 241 15.07 3.43 8.69
N PHE A 242 15.57 3.57 7.47
CA PHE A 242 16.86 4.20 7.17
C PHE A 242 16.62 5.58 6.57
N GLN A 243 17.37 6.57 7.05
CA GLN A 243 17.34 7.91 6.48
C GLN A 243 18.29 7.96 5.28
N VAL A 244 17.75 8.25 4.10
CA VAL A 244 18.53 8.30 2.85
C VAL A 244 19.10 9.69 2.61
N GLN A 245 18.26 10.70 2.50
CA GLN A 245 18.63 12.12 2.30
C GLN A 245 17.52 13.03 2.80
N ASN A 246 17.86 14.21 3.35
CA ASN A 246 16.91 15.32 3.60
C ASN A 246 15.56 14.87 4.20
N ASN A 247 15.57 14.13 5.29
CA ASN A 247 14.36 13.62 5.95
C ASN A 247 13.50 12.66 5.08
N ASN A 248 14.11 12.01 4.10
CA ASN A 248 13.53 10.87 3.40
C ASN A 248 13.92 9.58 4.11
N TYR A 249 12.93 8.78 4.41
CA TYR A 249 13.08 7.51 5.11
C TYR A 249 12.62 6.37 4.24
N VAL A 250 13.33 5.25 4.29
CA VAL A 250 12.98 4.02 3.58
C VAL A 250 13.03 2.83 4.52
N ALA A 251 12.14 1.88 4.30
CA ALA A 251 12.20 0.56 4.91
C ALA A 251 11.99 -0.51 3.84
N LEU A 252 12.74 -1.60 3.97
CA LEU A 252 12.67 -2.75 3.07
C LEU A 252 12.10 -3.94 3.83
N GLN A 253 11.15 -4.68 3.22
CA GLN A 253 10.61 -5.91 3.78
C GLN A 253 10.29 -6.92 2.69
N GLY A 254 10.81 -8.12 2.81
CA GLY A 254 10.49 -9.22 1.88
C GLY A 254 9.06 -9.74 2.06
N VAL A 255 8.42 -10.08 0.94
CA VAL A 255 7.11 -10.76 0.91
C VAL A 255 7.35 -12.25 0.66
N HIS A 256 7.24 -13.05 1.71
CA HIS A 256 7.55 -14.49 1.63
C HIS A 256 6.71 -15.21 0.57
N ALA A 257 7.35 -16.04 -0.26
CA ALA A 257 6.69 -16.77 -1.35
C ALA A 257 5.49 -17.63 -0.90
N MET A 258 5.49 -18.15 0.35
CA MET A 258 4.38 -18.93 0.92
C MET A 258 3.39 -18.10 1.74
N LYS A 259 3.53 -16.77 1.79
CA LYS A 259 2.54 -15.92 2.46
C LYS A 259 1.19 -16.07 1.76
N ARG A 260 0.11 -16.25 2.50
CA ARG A 260 -1.23 -16.35 1.87
C ARG A 260 -1.58 -15.02 1.20
N PRO A 261 -2.11 -15.03 -0.04
CA PRO A 261 -2.72 -13.82 -0.60
C PRO A 261 -3.82 -13.26 0.31
N GLY A 262 -3.87 -11.94 0.48
CA GLY A 262 -4.81 -11.30 1.40
C GLY A 262 -4.41 -9.87 1.73
N ILE A 263 -5.05 -9.30 2.75
CA ILE A 263 -4.73 -7.95 3.24
C ILE A 263 -4.02 -8.04 4.60
N TYR A 264 -2.95 -7.25 4.77
CA TYR A 264 -2.07 -7.29 5.94
C TYR A 264 -1.88 -5.90 6.53
N PRO A 265 -1.84 -5.76 7.86
CA PRO A 265 -1.64 -4.46 8.48
C PRO A 265 -0.20 -3.98 8.30
N LEU A 266 -0.03 -2.80 7.73
CA LEU A 266 1.15 -1.98 7.86
C LEU A 266 0.92 -1.03 9.03
N THR A 267 1.78 -1.06 10.04
CA THR A 267 1.73 -0.14 11.16
C THR A 267 2.96 0.75 11.19
N LEU A 268 2.77 2.02 11.53
CA LEU A 268 3.82 2.98 11.76
C LEU A 268 3.64 3.63 13.13
N ARG A 269 4.73 3.87 13.80
CA ARG A 269 4.79 4.66 15.03
C ARG A 269 6.01 5.55 14.95
N GLY A 270 5.87 6.76 15.46
CA GLY A 270 7.00 7.67 15.45
C GLY A 270 6.82 8.82 16.40
N THR A 271 7.85 9.65 16.43
CA THR A 271 7.87 10.90 17.17
C THR A 271 8.38 11.99 16.24
N LEU A 272 7.63 13.10 16.15
CA LEU A 272 7.99 14.27 15.38
C LEU A 272 9.17 15.01 16.06
N ALA A 273 9.79 15.94 15.34
CA ALA A 273 10.92 16.73 15.84
C ALA A 273 10.57 17.56 17.11
N ASP A 274 9.31 17.94 17.29
CA ASP A 274 8.82 18.63 18.49
C ASP A 274 8.52 17.69 19.68
N GLY A 275 8.74 16.39 19.53
CA GLY A 275 8.45 15.36 20.53
C GLY A 275 7.03 14.81 20.49
N THR A 276 6.17 15.24 19.55
CA THR A 276 4.80 14.75 19.43
C THR A 276 4.78 13.31 18.89
N PRO A 277 4.21 12.34 19.63
CA PRO A 277 4.08 10.98 19.15
C PRO A 277 2.95 10.87 18.13
N PHE A 278 3.10 9.99 17.14
CA PHE A 278 2.05 9.62 16.21
C PHE A 278 2.00 8.12 15.98
N GLY A 279 0.86 7.64 15.49
CA GLY A 279 0.67 6.24 15.10
C GLY A 279 -0.30 6.15 13.93
N PHE A 280 -0.05 5.18 13.06
CA PHE A 280 -0.85 4.93 11.87
C PHE A 280 -0.93 3.44 11.60
N ALA A 281 -2.06 2.98 11.07
CA ALA A 281 -2.22 1.62 10.60
C ALA A 281 -3.16 1.60 9.40
N GLN A 282 -2.78 0.87 8.36
CA GLN A 282 -3.62 0.64 7.19
C GLN A 282 -3.36 -0.75 6.63
N MET A 283 -4.39 -1.37 6.06
CA MET A 283 -4.27 -2.66 5.40
C MET A 283 -3.65 -2.50 4.02
N VAL A 284 -2.73 -3.41 3.67
CA VAL A 284 -2.03 -3.45 2.38
C VAL A 284 -2.27 -4.82 1.75
N PRO A 285 -2.69 -4.89 0.47
CA PRO A 285 -2.93 -6.16 -0.21
C PRO A 285 -1.64 -6.83 -0.64
N VAL A 286 -1.62 -8.16 -0.54
CA VAL A 286 -0.61 -9.05 -1.10
C VAL A 286 -1.30 -10.04 -2.04
N ALA A 287 -0.90 -10.05 -3.29
CA ALA A 287 -1.42 -10.93 -4.33
C ALA A 287 -0.61 -12.23 -4.46
N SER A 288 -1.14 -13.19 -5.23
CA SER A 288 -0.45 -14.43 -5.57
C SER A 288 0.68 -14.17 -6.57
N GLY A 289 1.81 -14.87 -6.42
CA GLY A 289 2.91 -14.90 -7.39
C GLY A 289 2.69 -15.86 -8.56
N ASP A 290 1.56 -16.61 -8.57
CA ASP A 290 1.19 -17.57 -9.62
C ASP A 290 2.32 -18.54 -10.00
N PHE A 291 3.00 -19.08 -8.98
CA PHE A 291 4.17 -19.96 -9.16
C PHE A 291 3.79 -21.34 -9.68
N ASN A 292 4.67 -21.90 -10.54
CA ASN A 292 4.56 -23.26 -11.04
C ASN A 292 4.78 -24.31 -9.95
N TYR A 293 4.36 -25.55 -10.20
CA TYR A 293 4.46 -26.68 -9.27
C TYR A 293 5.34 -27.79 -9.87
N TYR A 294 6.33 -28.27 -9.10
CA TYR A 294 7.26 -29.30 -9.52
C TYR A 294 7.39 -30.40 -8.47
N GLU A 295 7.30 -31.65 -8.94
CA GLU A 295 7.61 -32.82 -8.13
C GLU A 295 9.05 -33.23 -8.40
N LEU A 296 9.87 -33.35 -7.36
CA LEU A 296 11.28 -33.67 -7.44
C LEU A 296 11.58 -34.96 -6.69
N THR A 297 12.38 -35.86 -7.31
CA THR A 297 12.92 -37.02 -6.63
C THR A 297 14.37 -36.75 -6.27
N VAL A 298 14.69 -36.86 -4.97
CA VAL A 298 16.00 -36.55 -4.41
C VAL A 298 16.42 -37.65 -3.43
N PRO A 299 17.71 -37.78 -3.08
CA PRO A 299 18.17 -38.73 -2.08
C PRO A 299 17.50 -38.52 -0.72
N GLU A 300 17.07 -39.59 -0.04
CA GLU A 300 16.32 -39.49 1.22
C GLU A 300 17.08 -38.74 2.30
N GLU A 301 18.40 -38.91 2.41
CA GLU A 301 19.23 -38.21 3.38
C GLU A 301 19.21 -36.70 3.25
N THR A 302 18.89 -36.16 2.05
CA THR A 302 18.82 -34.72 1.77
C THR A 302 17.47 -34.10 2.07
N VAL A 303 16.48 -34.90 2.47
CA VAL A 303 15.14 -34.46 2.94
C VAL A 303 14.85 -34.96 4.35
N ASP A 304 15.73 -35.73 4.96
CA ASP A 304 15.60 -36.15 6.36
C ASP A 304 15.70 -34.92 7.28
N PRO A 305 14.67 -34.63 8.10
CA PRO A 305 14.69 -33.52 9.03
C PRO A 305 15.87 -33.52 10.02
N ALA A 306 16.44 -34.71 10.31
CA ALA A 306 17.61 -34.79 11.18
C ALA A 306 18.86 -34.12 10.57
N ASN A 307 18.96 -34.11 9.25
CA ASN A 307 20.05 -33.50 8.49
C ASN A 307 19.73 -32.08 8.06
N THR A 308 18.48 -31.83 7.61
CA THR A 308 18.12 -30.54 7.00
C THR A 308 17.79 -29.48 8.03
N LYS A 309 17.15 -29.83 9.16
CA LYS A 309 16.68 -28.84 10.14
C LYS A 309 17.80 -28.04 10.80
N PRO A 310 18.92 -28.63 11.28
CA PRO A 310 20.02 -27.82 11.84
C PRO A 310 20.65 -26.88 10.82
N GLU A 311 20.76 -27.31 9.57
CA GLU A 311 21.28 -26.49 8.48
C GLU A 311 20.32 -25.33 8.15
N ASP A 312 19.01 -25.60 8.07
CA ASP A 312 18.00 -24.58 7.82
C ASP A 312 17.94 -23.55 8.96
N GLU A 313 18.03 -23.99 10.23
CA GLU A 313 18.09 -23.10 11.39
C GLU A 313 19.34 -22.19 11.34
N LEU A 314 20.50 -22.75 10.98
CA LEU A 314 21.71 -21.95 10.78
C LEU A 314 21.52 -20.93 9.64
N TRP A 315 21.15 -21.40 8.46
CA TRP A 315 21.06 -20.58 7.24
C TRP A 315 20.06 -19.44 7.38
N THR A 316 18.91 -19.70 7.99
CA THR A 316 17.86 -18.67 8.20
C THR A 316 18.22 -17.71 9.35
N SER A 317 19.15 -18.04 10.23
CA SER A 317 19.62 -17.14 11.29
C SER A 317 20.64 -16.10 10.81
N LEU A 318 21.34 -16.38 9.70
CA LEU A 318 22.39 -15.50 9.17
C LEU A 318 21.85 -14.14 8.68
N PRO A 319 20.73 -14.05 7.95
CA PRO A 319 20.21 -12.78 7.43
C PRO A 319 19.28 -12.02 8.41
N VAL A 320 19.32 -12.36 9.70
CA VAL A 320 18.51 -11.68 10.74
C VAL A 320 19.12 -10.36 11.23
N PRO A 321 20.45 -10.23 11.43
CA PRO A 321 21.06 -8.96 11.83
C PRO A 321 20.82 -7.87 10.79
N ILE A 322 20.67 -6.62 11.27
CA ILE A 322 20.51 -5.44 10.41
C ILE A 322 21.71 -4.52 10.62
N THR A 323 22.51 -4.37 9.56
CA THR A 323 23.61 -3.42 9.50
C THR A 323 23.07 -2.06 9.07
N GLU A 324 23.45 -0.98 9.74
CA GLU A 324 22.94 0.38 9.50
C GLU A 324 23.47 0.99 8.20
N GLU A 325 24.68 0.62 7.79
CA GLU A 325 25.29 1.08 6.54
C GLU A 325 24.73 0.30 5.35
N GLN A 326 24.59 0.98 4.23
CA GLN A 326 24.28 0.43 2.91
C GLN A 326 25.58 0.21 2.14
N TYR A 327 25.75 -0.95 1.52
CA TYR A 327 26.99 -1.29 0.79
C TYR A 327 26.77 -1.52 -0.70
N TRP A 328 25.58 -1.26 -1.23
CA TRP A 328 25.29 -1.30 -2.67
C TRP A 328 24.98 0.07 -3.23
N ASP A 329 25.09 0.21 -4.55
CA ASP A 329 24.69 1.38 -5.30
C ASP A 329 24.03 0.92 -6.61
N GLY A 330 22.75 1.27 -6.78
CA GLY A 330 21.98 0.92 -7.97
C GLY A 330 21.53 -0.55 -8.03
N VAL A 331 21.55 -1.12 -9.23
CA VAL A 331 21.11 -2.48 -9.54
C VAL A 331 22.21 -3.48 -9.18
N PHE A 332 21.87 -4.61 -8.60
CA PHE A 332 22.82 -5.69 -8.35
C PHE A 332 23.38 -6.25 -9.65
N GLN A 333 24.68 -6.51 -9.70
CA GLN A 333 25.32 -7.16 -10.83
C GLN A 333 24.94 -8.66 -10.85
N SER A 334 24.96 -9.28 -12.04
CA SER A 334 24.77 -10.72 -12.13
C SER A 334 25.86 -11.49 -11.34
N PRO A 335 25.48 -12.51 -10.54
CA PRO A 335 26.43 -13.33 -9.83
C PRO A 335 27.23 -14.29 -10.73
N VAL A 336 26.92 -14.34 -12.02
CA VAL A 336 27.65 -15.10 -13.03
C VAL A 336 27.89 -14.25 -14.28
N ALA A 337 28.89 -14.61 -15.09
CA ALA A 337 29.14 -13.92 -16.36
C ALA A 337 27.94 -14.06 -17.30
N LEU A 338 27.47 -12.92 -17.87
CA LEU A 338 26.40 -12.88 -18.86
C LEU A 338 26.95 -12.67 -20.28
N PRO A 339 26.26 -13.17 -21.34
CA PRO A 339 25.04 -13.96 -21.27
C PRO A 339 25.32 -15.39 -20.81
N SER A 340 24.50 -15.88 -19.87
CA SER A 340 24.51 -17.31 -19.54
C SER A 340 24.02 -18.09 -20.75
N PRO A 341 24.73 -19.15 -21.18
CA PRO A 341 24.43 -19.84 -22.45
C PRO A 341 23.08 -20.57 -22.47
N CYS A 342 22.48 -20.83 -21.32
CA CYS A 342 21.20 -21.49 -21.16
C CYS A 342 20.21 -20.72 -20.26
N GLY A 343 20.55 -19.51 -19.86
CA GLY A 343 19.68 -18.66 -19.00
C GLY A 343 19.52 -19.23 -17.60
N TYR A 344 18.30 -19.25 -17.11
CA TYR A 344 17.92 -19.78 -15.79
C TYR A 344 17.36 -21.18 -15.93
N THR A 345 17.70 -22.07 -15.00
CA THR A 345 17.20 -23.45 -14.97
C THR A 345 16.03 -23.64 -14.02
N SER A 346 15.86 -22.75 -13.03
CA SER A 346 14.73 -22.74 -12.11
C SER A 346 14.52 -21.33 -11.54
N TYR A 347 13.27 -20.94 -11.36
CA TYR A 347 12.88 -19.60 -10.91
C TYR A 347 12.48 -19.60 -9.43
N PHE A 348 12.60 -18.44 -8.80
CA PHE A 348 12.14 -18.23 -7.44
C PHE A 348 10.64 -18.54 -7.29
N GLY A 349 10.26 -19.05 -6.13
CA GLY A 349 8.87 -19.26 -5.75
C GLY A 349 8.21 -20.52 -6.30
N GLU A 350 8.85 -21.24 -7.25
CA GLU A 350 8.35 -22.53 -7.75
C GLU A 350 8.03 -23.49 -6.60
N ARG A 351 6.78 -23.94 -6.53
CA ARG A 351 6.29 -24.83 -5.48
C ARG A 351 6.90 -26.22 -5.67
N ARG A 352 7.50 -26.77 -4.63
CA ARG A 352 8.21 -28.04 -4.70
C ARG A 352 7.61 -29.10 -3.77
N SER A 353 7.43 -30.30 -4.32
CA SER A 353 7.19 -31.54 -3.60
C SER A 353 8.43 -32.41 -3.74
N TYR A 354 8.97 -32.90 -2.63
CA TYR A 354 10.09 -33.84 -2.63
C TYR A 354 9.60 -35.25 -2.31
N ASN A 355 9.95 -36.23 -3.16
CA ASN A 355 9.64 -37.66 -2.97
C ASN A 355 8.15 -37.93 -2.67
N GLY A 356 7.23 -37.18 -3.36
CA GLY A 356 5.78 -37.31 -3.17
C GLY A 356 5.21 -36.67 -1.91
N SER A 357 5.96 -35.78 -1.24
CA SER A 357 5.47 -34.96 -0.13
C SER A 357 4.42 -33.94 -0.61
N ALA A 358 3.72 -33.27 0.33
CA ALA A 358 2.92 -32.11 -0.03
C ALA A 358 3.81 -30.96 -0.53
N PHE A 359 3.23 -30.02 -1.31
CA PHE A 359 3.91 -28.80 -1.81
C PHE A 359 4.12 -27.78 -0.69
N ASN A 360 4.87 -28.16 0.34
CA ASN A 360 5.20 -27.33 1.50
C ASN A 360 6.54 -26.59 1.33
N TYR A 361 7.20 -26.80 0.22
CA TYR A 361 8.48 -26.21 -0.12
C TYR A 361 8.34 -25.31 -1.35
N PHE A 362 9.28 -24.42 -1.51
CA PHE A 362 9.39 -23.58 -2.71
C PHE A 362 10.87 -23.40 -3.08
N HIS A 363 11.14 -22.98 -4.29
CA HIS A 363 12.47 -22.61 -4.72
C HIS A 363 12.84 -21.24 -4.15
N THR A 364 13.86 -21.20 -3.31
CA THR A 364 14.20 -20.03 -2.48
C THR A 364 15.06 -18.99 -3.18
N GLY A 365 15.46 -19.26 -4.43
CA GLY A 365 16.35 -18.41 -5.19
C GLY A 365 16.15 -18.54 -6.71
N LEU A 366 17.20 -18.22 -7.43
CA LEU A 366 17.28 -18.30 -8.89
C LEU A 366 18.45 -19.22 -9.26
N ASP A 367 18.20 -20.22 -10.10
CA ASP A 367 19.25 -21.16 -10.54
C ASP A 367 19.85 -20.71 -11.86
N PHE A 368 21.12 -20.37 -11.86
CA PHE A 368 21.92 -20.07 -13.05
C PHE A 368 22.58 -21.35 -13.57
N CYS A 369 22.42 -21.62 -14.85
CA CYS A 369 22.99 -22.82 -15.45
C CYS A 369 24.52 -22.80 -15.51
N TYR A 370 25.12 -23.98 -15.40
CA TYR A 370 26.56 -24.19 -15.62
C TYR A 370 26.93 -24.01 -17.09
N ASN A 371 27.96 -23.24 -17.37
CA ASN A 371 28.44 -23.03 -18.73
C ASN A 371 29.48 -24.09 -19.10
N TYR A 372 29.05 -25.17 -19.76
CA TYR A 372 29.95 -26.26 -20.23
C TYR A 372 30.95 -25.82 -21.31
N ASN A 373 30.78 -24.63 -21.90
CA ASN A 373 31.71 -24.11 -22.89
C ASN A 373 32.80 -23.20 -22.28
N ASN A 374 32.77 -23.02 -20.95
CA ASN A 374 33.74 -22.20 -20.22
C ASN A 374 34.60 -23.11 -19.33
N GLU A 375 35.90 -22.90 -19.31
CA GLU A 375 36.80 -23.67 -18.45
C GLU A 375 36.62 -23.36 -16.97
N VAL A 376 36.21 -22.10 -16.66
CA VAL A 376 35.96 -21.62 -15.30
C VAL A 376 34.64 -20.89 -15.25
N ASN A 377 33.75 -21.32 -14.35
CA ASN A 377 32.46 -20.69 -14.09
C ASN A 377 32.56 -19.92 -12.78
N GLU A 378 33.03 -18.69 -12.86
CA GLU A 378 33.23 -17.83 -11.69
C GLU A 378 31.90 -17.35 -11.10
N VAL A 379 31.87 -17.25 -9.77
CA VAL A 379 30.78 -16.64 -8.99
C VAL A 379 31.24 -15.30 -8.49
N TYR A 380 30.44 -14.26 -8.73
CA TYR A 380 30.76 -12.88 -8.41
C TYR A 380 29.84 -12.33 -7.30
N ALA A 381 30.37 -11.46 -6.45
CA ALA A 381 29.57 -10.66 -5.55
C ALA A 381 28.78 -9.61 -6.34
N PRO A 382 27.42 -9.53 -6.22
CA PRO A 382 26.59 -8.61 -7.01
C PRO A 382 26.72 -7.16 -6.53
N ALA A 383 27.16 -6.96 -5.30
CA ALA A 383 27.41 -5.69 -4.65
C ALA A 383 28.51 -5.86 -3.59
N SER A 384 29.05 -4.75 -3.08
CA SER A 384 30.00 -4.80 -1.97
C SER A 384 29.31 -5.30 -0.69
N GLY A 385 30.09 -5.93 0.22
CA GLY A 385 29.51 -6.45 1.44
C GLY A 385 30.49 -7.23 2.29
N LYS A 386 30.00 -7.73 3.41
CA LYS A 386 30.76 -8.55 4.34
C LYS A 386 30.32 -10.00 4.27
N VAL A 387 31.25 -10.91 4.11
CA VAL A 387 30.98 -12.37 4.14
C VAL A 387 30.60 -12.74 5.58
N VAL A 388 29.37 -13.23 5.78
CA VAL A 388 28.86 -13.69 7.06
C VAL A 388 28.87 -15.22 7.21
N PHE A 389 29.02 -15.92 6.10
CA PHE A 389 29.20 -17.38 6.08
C PHE A 389 30.00 -17.80 4.84
N ALA A 390 30.90 -18.75 4.99
CA ALA A 390 31.59 -19.45 3.92
C ALA A 390 31.99 -20.85 4.41
N GLY A 391 31.37 -21.89 3.85
CA GLY A 391 31.60 -23.26 4.33
C GLY A 391 30.76 -24.32 3.64
N GLU A 392 30.99 -25.60 4.01
CA GLU A 392 30.27 -26.73 3.49
C GLU A 392 29.03 -27.04 4.33
N LEU A 393 27.92 -27.32 3.64
CA LEU A 393 26.63 -27.73 4.19
C LEU A 393 26.11 -28.96 3.46
N THR A 394 25.23 -29.73 4.12
CA THR A 394 24.74 -31.01 3.57
C THR A 394 23.83 -30.81 2.36
N VAL A 395 22.87 -29.90 2.46
CA VAL A 395 21.87 -29.60 1.41
C VAL A 395 22.39 -28.55 0.44
N ARG A 396 22.95 -27.47 0.97
CA ARG A 396 23.42 -26.31 0.20
C ARG A 396 24.81 -26.52 -0.43
N GLY A 397 25.51 -27.58 -0.01
CA GLY A 397 26.89 -27.83 -0.43
C GLY A 397 27.84 -26.74 0.02
N ASN A 398 28.86 -26.44 -0.75
CA ASN A 398 29.71 -25.28 -0.52
C ASN A 398 28.90 -24.02 -0.73
N ALA A 399 28.73 -23.23 0.33
CA ALA A 399 27.85 -22.09 0.34
C ALA A 399 28.55 -20.84 0.92
N THR A 400 28.15 -19.69 0.41
CA THR A 400 28.59 -18.37 0.87
C THR A 400 27.35 -17.50 1.14
N MET A 401 27.40 -16.64 2.16
CA MET A 401 26.41 -15.60 2.39
C MET A 401 27.09 -14.25 2.66
N ILE A 402 26.60 -13.18 2.03
CA ILE A 402 27.14 -11.82 2.11
C ILE A 402 26.07 -10.89 2.66
N ASP A 403 26.43 -10.07 3.67
CA ASP A 403 25.66 -8.94 4.18
C ASP A 403 26.00 -7.69 3.37
N HIS A 404 25.00 -7.10 2.74
CA HIS A 404 25.11 -5.86 1.95
C HIS A 404 24.65 -4.62 2.74
N GLY A 405 24.28 -4.78 4.02
CA GLY A 405 23.69 -3.72 4.85
C GLY A 405 22.17 -3.64 4.73
N TRP A 406 21.55 -2.86 5.58
CA TRP A 406 20.09 -2.62 5.66
C TRP A 406 19.23 -3.89 5.71
N GLY A 407 19.79 -5.01 6.20
CA GLY A 407 19.10 -6.31 6.22
C GLY A 407 18.97 -6.96 4.85
N VAL A 408 19.79 -6.55 3.88
CA VAL A 408 19.90 -7.14 2.53
C VAL A 408 21.07 -8.11 2.50
N TYR A 409 20.78 -9.36 2.17
CA TYR A 409 21.80 -10.42 2.07
C TYR A 409 21.66 -11.18 0.77
N THR A 410 22.80 -11.75 0.30
CA THR A 410 22.82 -12.68 -0.82
C THR A 410 23.43 -14.02 -0.41
N GLY A 411 22.84 -15.11 -0.89
CA GLY A 411 23.30 -16.48 -0.68
C GLY A 411 23.71 -17.14 -1.98
N TYR A 412 24.81 -17.92 -1.93
CA TYR A 412 25.38 -18.64 -3.06
C TYR A 412 25.57 -20.09 -2.65
N MET A 413 24.99 -21.03 -3.39
CA MET A 413 25.02 -22.45 -3.05
C MET A 413 25.56 -23.30 -4.19
N HIS A 414 25.90 -24.54 -3.83
CA HIS A 414 26.38 -25.55 -4.76
C HIS A 414 27.71 -25.23 -5.43
N GLN A 415 28.51 -24.31 -4.80
CA GLN A 415 29.84 -23.94 -5.32
C GLN A 415 30.78 -25.15 -5.39
N ASP A 416 31.72 -25.15 -6.32
CA ASP A 416 32.81 -26.12 -6.36
C ASP A 416 33.92 -25.68 -5.42
N GLU A 417 34.40 -24.45 -5.56
CA GLU A 417 35.40 -23.84 -4.70
C GLU A 417 34.88 -22.51 -4.14
N ILE A 418 35.23 -22.20 -2.88
CA ILE A 418 34.99 -20.93 -2.21
C ILE A 418 36.33 -20.22 -2.05
N PHE A 419 36.42 -18.95 -2.52
CA PHE A 419 37.65 -18.14 -2.47
C PHE A 419 37.68 -17.12 -1.35
N VAL A 420 36.61 -17.02 -0.56
CA VAL A 420 36.46 -16.09 0.56
C VAL A 420 36.20 -16.85 1.85
N LYS A 421 36.31 -16.18 2.98
CA LYS A 421 36.01 -16.74 4.30
C LYS A 421 35.14 -15.78 5.10
N GLU A 422 34.49 -16.27 6.13
CA GLU A 422 33.73 -15.48 7.07
C GLU A 422 34.56 -14.29 7.62
N GLY A 423 33.97 -13.11 7.61
CA GLY A 423 34.56 -11.85 8.04
C GLY A 423 35.28 -11.06 6.93
N ASP A 424 35.53 -11.67 5.76
CA ASP A 424 36.15 -10.95 4.64
C ASP A 424 35.18 -9.87 4.11
N TRP A 425 35.76 -8.76 3.63
CA TRP A 425 35.08 -7.75 2.82
C TRP A 425 35.25 -8.10 1.35
N VAL A 426 34.17 -7.96 0.58
CA VAL A 426 34.16 -8.14 -0.87
C VAL A 426 33.67 -6.88 -1.58
N GLU A 427 34.22 -6.60 -2.74
CA GLU A 427 33.78 -5.51 -3.60
C GLU A 427 32.78 -6.02 -4.64
N SER A 428 31.91 -5.14 -5.14
CA SER A 428 31.03 -5.45 -6.26
C SER A 428 31.80 -5.98 -7.47
N GLY A 429 31.39 -7.14 -8.02
CA GLY A 429 32.07 -7.80 -9.13
C GLY A 429 33.30 -8.64 -8.74
N GLN A 430 33.64 -8.72 -7.45
CA GLN A 430 34.73 -9.59 -6.99
C GLN A 430 34.37 -11.06 -7.14
N VAL A 431 35.31 -11.88 -7.64
CA VAL A 431 35.17 -13.34 -7.68
C VAL A 431 35.22 -13.89 -6.26
N ILE A 432 34.20 -14.65 -5.87
CA ILE A 432 34.06 -15.25 -4.53
C ILE A 432 34.11 -16.78 -4.52
N GLY A 433 34.09 -17.41 -5.70
CA GLY A 433 34.15 -18.86 -5.86
C GLY A 433 33.86 -19.27 -7.29
N THR A 434 33.53 -20.54 -7.46
CA THR A 434 33.17 -21.15 -8.76
C THR A 434 31.85 -21.91 -8.65
N VAL A 435 31.07 -21.93 -9.74
CA VAL A 435 29.84 -22.73 -9.85
C VAL A 435 30.20 -24.20 -9.84
N GLY A 436 29.49 -25.01 -9.06
CA GLY A 436 29.72 -26.43 -8.92
C GLY A 436 28.43 -27.24 -8.87
N GLY A 437 28.53 -28.38 -8.19
CA GLY A 437 27.43 -29.32 -8.01
C GLY A 437 27.49 -30.00 -6.65
N THR A 438 27.96 -29.30 -5.62
CA THR A 438 28.00 -29.81 -4.24
C THR A 438 26.65 -29.76 -3.57
N GLY A 439 26.40 -30.62 -2.58
CA GLY A 439 25.12 -30.69 -1.88
C GLY A 439 23.99 -31.37 -2.66
N ARG A 440 22.75 -30.91 -2.49
CA ARG A 440 21.55 -31.50 -3.08
C ARG A 440 21.24 -30.93 -4.47
N VAL A 441 21.82 -31.48 -5.52
CA VAL A 441 21.64 -31.03 -6.91
C VAL A 441 21.40 -32.23 -7.87
N ASN A 442 20.75 -31.93 -8.99
CA ASN A 442 20.62 -32.88 -10.14
C ASN A 442 21.68 -32.63 -11.22
N GLY A 443 22.46 -31.56 -11.10
CA GLY A 443 23.53 -31.19 -12.03
C GLY A 443 24.16 -29.87 -11.63
N PRO A 444 25.34 -29.51 -12.17
CA PRO A 444 26.03 -28.29 -11.80
C PRO A 444 25.19 -27.03 -12.14
N HIS A 445 25.03 -26.12 -11.17
CA HIS A 445 24.39 -24.81 -11.29
C HIS A 445 24.76 -23.93 -10.10
N LEU A 446 24.57 -22.63 -10.22
CA LEU A 446 24.59 -21.72 -9.07
C LEU A 446 23.14 -21.49 -8.63
N HIS A 447 22.82 -21.84 -7.38
CA HIS A 447 21.63 -21.37 -6.71
C HIS A 447 21.95 -20.06 -5.99
N PHE A 448 21.22 -18.99 -6.37
CA PHE A 448 21.43 -17.62 -5.88
C PHE A 448 20.20 -17.14 -5.15
N GLU A 449 20.35 -16.66 -3.92
CA GLU A 449 19.29 -16.12 -3.08
C GLU A 449 19.48 -14.63 -2.79
N VAL A 450 18.38 -13.89 -2.66
CA VAL A 450 18.31 -12.54 -2.06
C VAL A 450 17.39 -12.58 -0.86
N TRP A 451 17.84 -12.00 0.24
CA TRP A 451 17.12 -11.93 1.51
C TRP A 451 16.90 -10.49 1.92
N ILE A 452 15.68 -10.15 2.34
CA ILE A 452 15.29 -8.81 2.78
C ILE A 452 14.57 -8.90 4.12
N GLY A 453 15.17 -8.32 5.17
CA GLY A 453 14.60 -8.36 6.51
C GLY A 453 14.35 -9.79 7.02
N GLY A 454 15.27 -10.74 6.70
CA GLY A 454 15.15 -12.15 7.07
C GLY A 454 14.20 -12.98 6.21
N VAL A 455 13.75 -12.47 5.05
CA VAL A 455 12.81 -13.14 4.14
C VAL A 455 13.42 -13.24 2.74
N GLN A 456 13.37 -14.44 2.13
CA GLN A 456 13.77 -14.65 0.74
C GLN A 456 12.79 -13.99 -0.21
N VAL A 457 13.34 -13.26 -1.19
CA VAL A 457 12.61 -12.57 -2.26
C VAL A 457 13.09 -13.01 -3.63
N ASP A 458 12.36 -12.66 -4.70
CA ASP A 458 12.77 -12.98 -6.06
C ASP A 458 14.07 -12.24 -6.42
N PRO A 459 15.16 -12.97 -6.68
CA PRO A 459 16.42 -12.34 -7.06
C PRO A 459 16.36 -11.54 -8.36
N LEU A 460 15.48 -11.89 -9.30
CA LEU A 460 15.33 -11.15 -10.56
C LEU A 460 14.97 -9.69 -10.32
N ASP A 461 14.13 -9.40 -9.31
CA ASP A 461 13.76 -8.03 -8.97
C ASP A 461 14.99 -7.19 -8.61
N TRP A 462 15.97 -7.75 -7.89
CA TRP A 462 17.22 -7.07 -7.51
C TRP A 462 18.26 -6.99 -8.62
N LEU A 463 18.20 -7.91 -9.59
CA LEU A 463 19.06 -7.91 -10.77
C LEU A 463 18.55 -6.97 -11.89
N GLU A 464 17.29 -6.55 -11.83
CA GLU A 464 16.65 -5.72 -12.87
C GLU A 464 16.26 -4.33 -12.40
N ARG A 465 16.07 -4.14 -11.09
CA ARG A 465 15.62 -2.88 -10.48
C ARG A 465 16.67 -2.30 -9.54
N SER A 466 16.69 -0.97 -9.46
CA SER A 466 17.47 -0.24 -8.48
C SER A 466 16.66 -0.06 -7.20
N TYR A 467 17.27 -0.39 -6.08
CA TYR A 467 16.78 -0.05 -4.75
C TYR A 467 17.61 1.12 -4.17
N PRO A 468 17.01 1.95 -3.27
CA PRO A 468 17.63 3.18 -2.78
C PRO A 468 18.94 2.96 -2.08
#